data_07731af4ac168fa45857477ab4e711a0
#
_entry.id   07731af4ac168fa45857477ab4e711a0
#
_cell.length_a   1.000
_cell.length_b   1.000
_cell.length_c   1.000
_cell.angle_alpha   90.00
_cell.angle_beta   90.00
_cell.angle_gamma   90.00
#
_symmetry.space_group_name_H-M   'P 1'
#
loop_
_entity.id
_entity.type
_entity.pdbx_description
1 polymer ?
#
loop_
_entity_poly.entity_id
_entity_poly.type
_entity_poly.pdbx_seq_one_letter_code
_entity_poly.pdbx_strand_id
1 'polypeptide(L)'
;MNLNLRKAVFVLILGLVSSSLASAHAILVRSTPAANETLSGHEVPVALTFNSKIDQARSTLTLEGPDHLASKLEIHVDPSSTSKLAAGVLKLASGAYKLRWQVLAVDGHITRGEIDFNVK
;
A
#
# COMPACT_ATOMS: atom_id res chain seq x y z
N MET A 1 -14.45 15.04 49.86
CA MET A 1 -13.15 15.43 49.28
C MET A 1 -12.56 14.39 48.36
N ASN A 2 -12.58 13.12 48.70
CA ASN A 2 -12.03 12.04 47.88
C ASN A 2 -12.85 11.69 46.65
N LEU A 3 -14.13 12.09 46.58
CA LEU A 3 -15.02 11.85 45.46
C LEU A 3 -14.59 12.60 44.18
N ASN A 4 -14.04 13.79 44.29
CA ASN A 4 -13.60 14.58 43.12
C ASN A 4 -12.32 14.01 42.54
N LEU A 5 -11.43 13.45 43.34
CA LEU A 5 -10.21 12.80 42.87
C LEU A 5 -10.52 11.49 42.14
N ARG A 6 -11.49 10.71 42.62
CA ARG A 6 -11.93 9.48 41.96
C ARG A 6 -12.56 9.76 40.59
N LYS A 7 -13.37 10.82 40.47
CA LYS A 7 -13.95 11.24 39.20
C LYS A 7 -12.89 11.71 38.20
N ALA A 8 -11.89 12.44 38.67
CA ALA A 8 -10.79 12.89 37.82
C ALA A 8 -9.95 11.72 37.26
N VAL A 9 -9.67 10.71 38.10
CA VAL A 9 -8.96 9.50 37.72
C VAL A 9 -9.75 8.69 36.68
N PHE A 10 -11.07 8.58 36.85
CA PHE A 10 -11.94 7.87 35.92
C PHE A 10 -11.97 8.53 34.54
N VAL A 11 -12.04 9.85 34.46
CA VAL A 11 -12.03 10.62 33.20
C VAL A 11 -10.69 10.44 32.50
N LEU A 12 -9.58 10.41 33.23
CA LEU A 12 -8.25 10.20 32.66
C LEU A 12 -8.10 8.81 32.02
N ILE A 13 -8.62 7.77 32.66
CA ILE A 13 -8.60 6.40 32.13
C ILE A 13 -9.44 6.29 30.86
N LEU A 14 -10.61 6.94 30.83
CA LEU A 14 -11.45 6.96 29.61
C LEU A 14 -10.79 7.66 28.45
N GLY A 15 -10.05 8.74 28.69
CA GLY A 15 -9.27 9.44 27.67
C GLY A 15 -8.15 8.58 27.07
N LEU A 16 -7.48 7.77 27.89
CA LEU A 16 -6.43 6.84 27.43
C LEU A 16 -6.99 5.70 26.56
N VAL A 17 -8.18 5.18 26.88
CA VAL A 17 -8.84 4.14 26.09
C VAL A 17 -9.26 4.65 24.72
N SER A 18 -9.75 5.89 24.61
CA SER A 18 -10.15 6.46 23.31
C SER A 18 -8.97 6.78 22.39
N SER A 19 -7.77 7.01 22.91
CA SER A 19 -6.57 7.25 22.09
C SER A 19 -5.99 5.96 21.47
N SER A 20 -6.40 4.76 21.92
CA SER A 20 -5.93 3.48 21.37
C SER A 20 -6.68 3.03 20.10
N LEU A 21 -7.71 3.77 19.67
CA LEU A 21 -8.51 3.48 18.47
C LEU A 21 -7.92 4.12 17.21
N ALA A 22 -6.58 4.16 17.10
CA ALA A 22 -5.93 4.64 15.89
C ALA A 22 -6.27 3.74 14.71
N SER A 23 -6.68 4.35 13.58
CA SER A 23 -7.07 3.62 12.38
C SER A 23 -5.90 2.86 11.76
N ALA A 24 -6.14 1.62 11.35
CA ALA A 24 -5.18 0.77 10.68
C ALA A 24 -5.27 0.98 9.15
N HIS A 25 -4.75 2.11 8.62
CA HIS A 25 -4.62 2.30 7.18
C HIS A 25 -3.53 1.38 6.63
N ALA A 26 -3.74 0.87 5.43
CA ALA A 26 -2.71 0.13 4.72
C ALA A 26 -1.62 1.09 4.24
N ILE A 27 -0.42 0.96 4.79
CA ILE A 27 0.75 1.77 4.45
C ILE A 27 1.71 0.90 3.65
N LEU A 28 2.20 1.42 2.53
CA LEU A 28 3.23 0.75 1.74
C LEU A 28 4.54 0.71 2.52
N VAL A 29 5.06 -0.50 2.77
CA VAL A 29 6.31 -0.69 3.52
C VAL A 29 7.45 -1.19 2.64
N ARG A 30 7.14 -1.79 1.49
CA ARG A 30 8.14 -2.28 0.52
C ARG A 30 7.53 -2.34 -0.86
N SER A 31 8.32 -2.03 -1.87
CA SER A 31 7.93 -2.20 -3.28
C SER A 31 9.06 -2.75 -4.12
N THR A 32 8.68 -3.54 -5.12
CA THR A 32 9.52 -3.95 -6.23
C THR A 32 8.77 -3.60 -7.52
N PRO A 33 9.29 -2.72 -8.38
CA PRO A 33 10.51 -1.90 -8.21
C PRO A 33 10.40 -0.92 -7.04
N ALA A 34 11.56 -0.56 -6.48
CA ALA A 34 11.63 0.47 -5.45
C ALA A 34 11.48 1.86 -6.08
N ALA A 35 11.05 2.83 -5.27
CA ALA A 35 10.89 4.20 -5.73
C ALA A 35 12.21 4.77 -6.27
N ASN A 36 12.17 5.34 -7.47
CA ASN A 36 13.28 5.94 -8.20
C ASN A 36 14.41 4.97 -8.57
N GLU A 37 14.13 3.68 -8.56
CA GLU A 37 15.08 2.64 -8.97
C GLU A 37 15.30 2.67 -10.47
N THR A 38 16.53 2.44 -10.92
CA THR A 38 16.89 2.18 -12.30
C THR A 38 17.25 0.71 -12.45
N LEU A 39 16.44 0.00 -13.23
CA LEU A 39 16.62 -1.43 -13.47
C LEU A 39 17.45 -1.65 -14.71
N SER A 40 18.39 -2.59 -14.65
CA SER A 40 19.24 -2.94 -15.81
C SER A 40 18.68 -4.06 -16.68
N GLY A 41 17.59 -4.72 -16.25
CA GLY A 41 16.93 -5.79 -16.98
C GLY A 41 15.53 -5.42 -17.40
N HIS A 42 15.04 -6.06 -18.46
CA HIS A 42 13.71 -5.81 -19.02
C HIS A 42 12.61 -6.69 -18.40
N GLU A 43 12.96 -7.67 -17.61
CA GLU A 43 12.01 -8.47 -16.82
C GLU A 43 11.86 -7.86 -15.43
N VAL A 44 10.71 -7.26 -15.17
CA VAL A 44 10.47 -6.45 -13.98
C VAL A 44 9.40 -7.11 -13.11
N PRO A 45 9.78 -7.71 -11.99
CA PRO A 45 8.78 -8.20 -11.03
C PRO A 45 8.09 -7.02 -10.34
N VAL A 46 6.77 -7.11 -10.20
CA VAL A 46 5.95 -6.07 -9.57
C VAL A 46 5.26 -6.66 -8.35
N ALA A 47 5.63 -6.15 -7.18
CA ALA A 47 5.06 -6.56 -5.91
C ALA A 47 5.15 -5.42 -4.89
N LEU A 48 4.05 -5.14 -4.23
CA LEU A 48 3.94 -4.14 -3.17
C LEU A 48 3.52 -4.83 -1.89
N THR A 49 4.20 -4.50 -0.79
CA THR A 49 3.88 -5.04 0.54
C THR A 49 3.42 -3.92 1.44
N PHE A 50 2.30 -4.17 2.13
CA PHE A 50 1.67 -3.21 3.05
C PHE A 50 1.82 -3.69 4.50
N ASN A 51 1.62 -2.77 5.45
CA ASN A 51 1.72 -3.07 6.88
C ASN A 51 0.49 -3.79 7.45
N SER A 52 -0.56 -3.96 6.65
CA SER A 52 -1.80 -4.61 7.07
C SER A 52 -2.43 -5.38 5.90
N LYS A 53 -3.43 -6.19 6.21
CA LYS A 53 -4.18 -6.95 5.21
C LYS A 53 -4.95 -6.04 4.27
N ILE A 54 -4.96 -6.40 3.00
CA ILE A 54 -5.70 -5.70 1.94
C ILE A 54 -6.65 -6.66 1.22
N ASP A 55 -7.65 -6.10 0.57
CA ASP A 55 -8.51 -6.83 -0.37
C ASP A 55 -7.82 -6.83 -1.75
N GLN A 56 -7.11 -7.90 -2.07
CA GLN A 56 -6.35 -8.00 -3.32
C GLN A 56 -7.25 -7.90 -4.54
N ALA A 57 -8.43 -8.52 -4.51
CA ALA A 57 -9.34 -8.56 -5.65
C ALA A 57 -9.95 -7.19 -5.97
N ARG A 58 -10.07 -6.31 -4.96
CA ARG A 58 -10.61 -4.95 -5.11
C ARG A 58 -9.56 -3.86 -5.12
N SER A 59 -8.30 -4.25 -5.18
CA SER A 59 -7.17 -3.33 -5.29
C SER A 59 -6.69 -3.29 -6.73
N THR A 60 -6.00 -2.21 -7.12
CA THR A 60 -5.58 -2.01 -8.52
C THR A 60 -4.13 -1.57 -8.62
N LEU A 61 -3.49 -1.97 -9.71
CA LEU A 61 -2.20 -1.50 -10.17
C LEU A 61 -2.35 -1.00 -11.61
N THR A 62 -1.83 0.19 -11.88
CA THR A 62 -1.84 0.80 -13.21
C THR A 62 -0.41 1.24 -13.55
N LEU A 63 0.06 0.86 -14.74
CA LEU A 63 1.39 1.22 -15.23
C LEU A 63 1.26 2.26 -16.33
N GLU A 64 1.93 3.40 -16.16
CA GLU A 64 2.10 4.41 -17.19
C GLU A 64 3.51 4.28 -17.77
N GLY A 65 3.59 4.10 -19.08
CA GLY A 65 4.85 3.92 -19.80
C GLY A 65 5.47 5.22 -20.28
N PRO A 66 6.62 5.14 -20.99
CA PRO A 66 7.32 6.32 -21.53
C PRO A 66 6.50 7.13 -22.52
N ASP A 67 5.49 6.52 -23.14
CA ASP A 67 4.55 7.16 -24.08
C ASP A 67 3.37 7.84 -23.35
N HIS A 68 3.36 7.85 -22.02
CA HIS A 68 2.30 8.35 -21.15
C HIS A 68 0.96 7.60 -21.27
N LEU A 69 0.96 6.42 -21.89
CA LEU A 69 -0.22 5.57 -21.93
C LEU A 69 -0.27 4.70 -20.66
N ALA A 70 -1.43 4.70 -20.01
CA ALA A 70 -1.67 3.93 -18.81
C ALA A 70 -2.38 2.63 -19.14
N SER A 71 -1.95 1.54 -18.53
CA SER A 71 -2.59 0.24 -18.64
C SER A 71 -2.78 -0.38 -17.26
N LYS A 72 -3.95 -0.98 -17.05
CA LYS A 72 -4.25 -1.68 -15.82
C LYS A 72 -3.56 -3.05 -15.82
N LEU A 73 -2.84 -3.35 -14.74
CA LEU A 73 -2.16 -4.63 -14.59
C LEU A 73 -3.11 -5.67 -14.00
N GLU A 74 -2.91 -6.92 -14.38
CA GLU A 74 -3.62 -8.04 -13.78
C GLU A 74 -3.05 -8.34 -12.40
N ILE A 75 -3.92 -8.41 -11.40
CA ILE A 75 -3.52 -8.73 -10.02
C ILE A 75 -3.48 -10.24 -9.84
N HIS A 76 -2.37 -10.75 -9.35
CA HIS A 76 -2.23 -12.14 -8.95
C HIS A 76 -2.68 -12.29 -7.50
N VAL A 77 -3.88 -12.78 -7.30
CA VAL A 77 -4.45 -12.99 -5.96
C VAL A 77 -3.74 -14.16 -5.29
N ASP A 78 -3.14 -13.91 -4.12
CA ASP A 78 -2.46 -14.92 -3.32
C ASP A 78 -3.04 -14.92 -1.89
N PRO A 79 -3.90 -15.91 -1.56
CA PRO A 79 -4.50 -15.99 -0.23
C PRO A 79 -3.49 -16.19 0.91
N SER A 80 -2.28 -16.67 0.61
CA SER A 80 -1.23 -16.88 1.61
C SER A 80 -0.45 -15.59 1.94
N SER A 81 -0.64 -14.52 1.17
CA SER A 81 0.08 -13.24 1.32
C SER A 81 -0.88 -12.07 1.26
N THR A 82 -1.77 -11.96 2.25
CA THR A 82 -2.90 -11.04 2.25
C THR A 82 -2.53 -9.56 2.40
N SER A 83 -1.28 -9.24 2.71
CA SER A 83 -0.77 -7.85 2.76
C SER A 83 0.04 -7.45 1.53
N LYS A 84 0.03 -8.28 0.49
CA LYS A 84 0.79 -8.07 -0.74
C LYS A 84 -0.14 -7.83 -1.93
N LEU A 85 0.26 -6.91 -2.81
CA LEU A 85 -0.39 -6.68 -4.10
C LEU A 85 0.66 -6.91 -5.19
N ALA A 86 0.46 -7.91 -6.03
CA ALA A 86 1.44 -8.34 -7.03
C ALA A 86 0.82 -8.47 -8.42
N ALA A 87 1.62 -8.18 -9.45
CA ALA A 87 1.25 -8.34 -10.86
C ALA A 87 2.18 -9.31 -11.61
N GLY A 88 3.06 -10.02 -10.90
CA GLY A 88 4.01 -10.94 -11.51
C GLY A 88 5.18 -10.22 -12.18
N VAL A 89 5.73 -10.82 -13.22
CA VAL A 89 6.90 -10.30 -13.94
C VAL A 89 6.43 -9.68 -15.25
N LEU A 90 6.74 -8.40 -15.45
CA LEU A 90 6.42 -7.66 -16.67
C LEU A 90 7.65 -7.59 -17.58
N LYS A 91 7.42 -7.64 -18.89
CA LYS A 91 8.45 -7.37 -19.90
C LYS A 91 8.30 -5.92 -20.36
N LEU A 92 9.29 -5.09 -20.03
CA LEU A 92 9.23 -3.66 -20.28
C LEU A 92 10.40 -3.20 -21.16
N ALA A 93 10.12 -2.32 -22.11
CA ALA A 93 11.14 -1.62 -22.90
C ALA A 93 11.87 -0.58 -22.02
N SER A 94 13.02 -0.10 -22.50
CA SER A 94 13.75 0.98 -21.83
C SER A 94 12.91 2.25 -21.75
N GLY A 95 13.00 2.95 -20.63
CA GLY A 95 12.29 4.21 -20.44
C GLY A 95 11.86 4.45 -19.00
N ALA A 96 11.14 5.56 -18.81
CA ALA A 96 10.61 5.99 -17.53
C ALA A 96 9.18 5.48 -17.35
N TYR A 97 8.91 4.95 -16.18
CA TYR A 97 7.60 4.37 -15.84
C TYR A 97 7.08 4.96 -14.54
N LYS A 98 5.74 4.98 -14.42
CA LYS A 98 5.03 5.32 -13.20
C LYS A 98 4.05 4.20 -12.87
N LEU A 99 4.22 3.60 -11.71
CA LEU A 99 3.31 2.59 -11.18
C LEU A 99 2.37 3.26 -10.18
N ARG A 100 1.07 3.29 -10.51
CA ARG A 100 0.04 3.78 -9.60
C ARG A 100 -0.64 2.61 -8.92
N TRP A 101 -0.83 2.72 -7.64
CA TRP A 101 -1.51 1.70 -6.86
C TRP A 101 -2.67 2.28 -6.07
N GLN A 102 -3.70 1.47 -5.92
CA GLN A 102 -4.83 1.76 -5.05
C GLN A 102 -5.20 0.49 -4.31
N VAL A 103 -5.17 0.54 -2.98
CA VAL A 103 -5.52 -0.62 -2.16
C VAL A 103 -6.73 -0.32 -1.28
N LEU A 104 -7.59 -1.33 -1.17
CA LEU A 104 -8.69 -1.35 -0.22
C LEU A 104 -8.23 -2.14 1.01
N ALA A 105 -8.10 -1.47 2.14
CA ALA A 105 -7.80 -2.13 3.41
C ALA A 105 -9.01 -2.90 3.93
N VAL A 106 -8.79 -3.88 4.78
CA VAL A 106 -9.89 -4.70 5.33
C VAL A 106 -10.86 -3.90 6.20
N ASP A 107 -10.46 -2.73 6.70
CA ASP A 107 -11.33 -1.80 7.43
C ASP A 107 -12.20 -0.92 6.51
N GLY A 108 -12.09 -1.08 5.19
CA GLY A 108 -12.86 -0.33 4.20
C GLY A 108 -12.21 0.97 3.72
N HIS A 109 -11.06 1.37 4.25
CA HIS A 109 -10.34 2.56 3.81
C HIS A 109 -9.53 2.28 2.54
N ILE A 110 -9.48 3.28 1.65
CA ILE A 110 -8.71 3.23 0.41
C ILE A 110 -7.49 4.11 0.56
N THR A 111 -6.31 3.57 0.23
CA THR A 111 -5.07 4.34 0.09
C THR A 111 -4.52 4.24 -1.32
N ARG A 112 -3.86 5.29 -1.78
CA ARG A 112 -3.30 5.42 -3.12
C ARG A 112 -1.88 5.93 -3.06
N GLY A 113 -1.09 5.58 -4.06
CA GLY A 113 0.25 6.12 -4.21
C GLY A 113 0.81 5.87 -5.59
N GLU A 114 2.01 6.39 -5.80
CA GLU A 114 2.75 6.28 -7.06
C GLU A 114 4.19 5.88 -6.77
N ILE A 115 4.76 5.10 -7.68
CA ILE A 115 6.17 4.71 -7.66
C ILE A 115 6.74 4.99 -9.04
N ASP A 116 7.74 5.87 -9.10
CA ASP A 116 8.48 6.13 -10.33
C ASP A 116 9.70 5.21 -10.39
N PHE A 117 9.96 4.64 -11.57
CA PHE A 117 11.16 3.84 -11.82
C PHE A 117 11.57 3.93 -13.28
N ASN A 118 12.78 3.51 -13.58
CA ASN A 118 13.33 3.51 -14.93
C ASN A 118 13.82 2.12 -15.31
N VAL A 119 13.68 1.79 -16.58
CA VAL A 119 14.29 0.60 -17.20
C VAL A 119 15.38 1.09 -18.17
N LYS A 120 16.56 0.55 -17.98
CA LYS A 120 17.75 0.95 -18.71
C LYS A 120 17.88 0.24 -20.06
#